data_fac33270f1ef69d93e65ad4043f6159e
#
_entry.id   fac33270f1ef69d93e65ad4043f6159e
#
_cell.length_a   1.000
_cell.length_b   1.000
_cell.length_c   1.000
_cell.angle_alpha   90.00
_cell.angle_beta   90.00
_cell.angle_gamma   90.00
#
_symmetry.space_group_name_H-M   'P 1'
#
loop_
_entity.id
_entity.type
_entity.pdbx_description
1 polymer ?
#
loop_
_entity_poly.entity_id
_entity_poly.type
_entity_poly.pdbx_seq_one_letter_code
_entity_poly.pdbx_strand_id
1 'polypeptide(L)'
;PLVLYREVQPNHVKRYTVLIASIFIQVSLGGLFAWSVFVPPLISDYSFTAAQAQAIFGITIAAFALSMQFAGRMQVRFGPRPIALIGGLLFGTGYIIASYSQGSWSLIVLGIGIISGIGIGFGYVPPLATCVKWFPKTKGLITGITVAGFGAGAIVLSQAVTALFGQGMDV
;
A
#
# COMPACT_ATOMS: atom_id res chain seq x y z
N PRO A 1 13.79 -16.41 27.55
CA PRO A 1 14.56 -15.19 27.63
C PRO A 1 13.64 -14.04 27.28
N LEU A 2 13.23 -13.32 28.33
CA LEU A 2 12.47 -12.07 28.23
C LEU A 2 13.37 -11.05 27.56
N VAL A 3 13.11 -10.78 26.28
CA VAL A 3 13.71 -9.63 25.60
C VAL A 3 13.22 -8.40 26.34
N LEU A 4 14.13 -7.77 27.08
CA LEU A 4 13.94 -6.54 27.82
C LEU A 4 13.24 -5.52 26.91
N TYR A 5 11.97 -5.29 27.22
CA TYR A 5 11.16 -4.22 26.66
C TYR A 5 11.79 -2.90 27.16
N ARG A 6 12.76 -2.39 26.42
CA ARG A 6 13.36 -1.10 26.72
C ARG A 6 12.23 -0.08 26.54
N GLU A 7 11.67 0.39 27.65
CA GLU A 7 10.78 1.53 27.67
C GLU A 7 11.53 2.72 27.07
N VAL A 8 11.34 2.91 25.77
CA VAL A 8 11.74 4.14 25.10
C VAL A 8 10.79 5.20 25.66
N GLN A 9 11.27 5.99 26.61
CA GLN A 9 10.59 7.23 27.03
C GLN A 9 10.37 8.06 25.77
N PRO A 10 9.15 8.17 25.24
CA PRO A 10 8.94 8.75 23.93
C PRO A 10 9.07 10.27 24.05
N ASN A 11 10.13 10.80 23.47
CA ASN A 11 10.22 12.21 23.18
C ASN A 11 8.98 12.58 22.35
N HIS A 12 8.13 13.48 22.85
CA HIS A 12 6.83 13.80 22.24
C HIS A 12 6.95 14.08 20.74
N VAL A 13 7.99 14.79 20.30
CA VAL A 13 8.27 15.10 18.89
C VAL A 13 8.42 13.81 18.05
N LYS A 14 9.23 12.86 18.51
CA LYS A 14 9.47 11.59 17.78
C LYS A 14 8.20 10.75 17.62
N ARG A 15 7.29 10.82 18.58
CA ARG A 15 6.03 10.08 18.58
C ARG A 15 5.09 10.53 17.46
N TYR A 16 4.91 11.85 17.30
CA TYR A 16 4.07 12.40 16.23
C TYR A 16 4.72 12.27 14.85
N THR A 17 6.05 12.39 14.75
CA THR A 17 6.78 12.12 13.50
C THR A 17 6.54 10.71 12.99
N VAL A 18 6.56 9.71 13.88
CA VAL A 18 6.25 8.31 13.52
C VAL A 18 4.82 8.17 13.02
N LEU A 19 3.85 8.83 13.67
CA LEU A 19 2.46 8.79 13.26
C LEU A 19 2.27 9.41 11.86
N ILE A 20 2.81 10.60 11.64
CA ILE A 20 2.73 11.31 10.35
C ILE A 20 3.37 10.47 9.24
N ALA A 21 4.57 9.96 9.46
CA ALA A 21 5.25 9.09 8.48
C ALA A 21 4.42 7.83 8.18
N SER A 22 3.79 7.24 9.20
CA SER A 22 2.93 6.08 9.02
C SER A 22 1.69 6.40 8.19
N ILE A 23 1.06 7.56 8.41
CA ILE A 23 -0.08 8.03 7.62
C ILE A 23 0.33 8.24 6.17
N PHE A 24 1.48 8.87 5.91
CA PHE A 24 2.01 9.05 4.54
C PHE A 24 2.19 7.72 3.81
N ILE A 25 2.80 6.73 4.46
CA ILE A 25 2.96 5.39 3.89
C ILE A 25 1.59 4.78 3.59
N GLN A 26 0.65 4.87 4.52
CA GLN A 26 -0.69 4.30 4.33
C GLN A 26 -1.47 4.99 3.21
N VAL A 27 -1.42 6.32 3.11
CA VAL A 27 -2.03 7.07 2.00
C VAL A 27 -1.44 6.64 0.66
N SER A 28 -0.11 6.50 0.59
CA SER A 28 0.57 6.06 -0.65
C SER A 28 0.15 4.66 -1.08
N LEU A 29 0.06 3.71 -0.14
CA LEU A 29 -0.37 2.33 -0.42
C LEU A 29 -1.87 2.22 -0.68
N GLY A 30 -2.66 3.13 -0.12
CA GLY A 30 -4.11 3.19 -0.27
C GLY A 30 -4.59 3.53 -1.67
N GLY A 31 -3.69 3.96 -2.55
CA GLY A 31 -3.94 4.12 -3.98
C GLY A 31 -4.49 2.86 -4.67
N LEU A 32 -4.32 1.68 -4.06
CA LEU A 32 -4.96 0.45 -4.49
C LEU A 32 -6.47 0.60 -4.72
N PHE A 33 -7.16 1.35 -3.86
CA PHE A 33 -8.61 1.54 -3.97
C PHE A 33 -9.03 2.54 -5.04
N ALA A 34 -8.09 3.28 -5.65
CA ALA A 34 -8.35 4.10 -6.83
C ALA A 34 -8.39 3.28 -8.12
N TRP A 35 -8.33 1.95 -8.06
CA TRP A 35 -8.35 1.06 -9.23
C TRP A 35 -9.49 1.34 -10.20
N SER A 36 -10.66 1.73 -9.68
CA SER A 36 -11.84 2.07 -10.49
C SER A 36 -11.58 3.17 -11.54
N VAL A 37 -10.62 4.05 -11.31
CA VAL A 37 -10.26 5.13 -12.25
C VAL A 37 -9.50 4.58 -13.46
N PHE A 38 -8.79 3.48 -13.29
CA PHE A 38 -8.01 2.83 -14.37
C PHE A 38 -8.84 1.85 -15.22
N VAL A 39 -9.99 1.40 -14.72
CA VAL A 39 -10.83 0.42 -15.42
C VAL A 39 -11.37 0.95 -16.77
N PRO A 40 -11.93 2.17 -16.88
CA PRO A 40 -12.41 2.68 -18.16
C PRO A 40 -11.33 2.73 -19.25
N PRO A 41 -10.15 3.34 -19.06
CA PRO A 41 -9.10 3.35 -20.09
C PRO A 41 -8.58 1.94 -20.43
N LEU A 42 -8.53 1.00 -19.49
CA LEU A 42 -8.15 -0.38 -19.81
C LEU A 42 -9.14 -1.05 -20.76
N ILE A 43 -10.41 -0.74 -20.66
CA ILE A 43 -11.45 -1.27 -21.54
C ILE A 43 -11.42 -0.55 -22.89
N SER A 44 -11.34 0.81 -22.91
CA SER A 44 -11.40 1.59 -24.14
C SER A 44 -10.16 1.43 -25.02
N ASP A 45 -8.97 1.53 -24.43
CA ASP A 45 -7.72 1.68 -25.16
C ASP A 45 -7.02 0.33 -25.40
N TYR A 46 -7.18 -0.61 -24.45
CA TYR A 46 -6.54 -1.93 -24.52
C TYR A 46 -7.51 -3.10 -24.73
N SER A 47 -8.80 -2.81 -24.98
CA SER A 47 -9.82 -3.83 -25.26
C SER A 47 -9.98 -4.91 -24.19
N PHE A 48 -9.73 -4.57 -22.92
CA PHE A 48 -9.97 -5.50 -21.82
C PHE A 48 -11.45 -5.70 -21.59
N THR A 49 -11.83 -6.91 -21.21
CA THR A 49 -13.17 -7.14 -20.67
C THR A 49 -13.25 -6.59 -19.24
N ALA A 50 -14.45 -6.20 -18.81
CA ALA A 50 -14.68 -5.77 -17.43
C ALA A 50 -14.25 -6.84 -16.41
N ALA A 51 -14.45 -8.12 -16.76
CA ALA A 51 -14.02 -9.24 -15.92
C ALA A 51 -12.49 -9.30 -15.77
N GLN A 52 -11.73 -9.09 -16.85
CA GLN A 52 -10.27 -9.05 -16.81
C GLN A 52 -9.73 -7.89 -15.95
N ALA A 53 -10.33 -6.70 -16.11
CA ALA A 53 -9.95 -5.54 -15.30
C ALA A 53 -10.25 -5.77 -13.80
N GLN A 54 -11.40 -6.32 -13.47
CA GLN A 54 -11.74 -6.62 -12.06
C GLN A 54 -10.94 -7.79 -11.48
N ALA A 55 -10.55 -8.76 -12.31
CA ALA A 55 -9.69 -9.86 -11.87
C ALA A 55 -8.32 -9.38 -11.36
N ILE A 56 -7.74 -8.34 -12.00
CA ILE A 56 -6.48 -7.72 -11.54
C ILE A 56 -6.64 -7.21 -10.11
N PHE A 57 -7.71 -6.47 -9.83
CA PHE A 57 -7.99 -5.97 -8.48
C PHE A 57 -8.17 -7.11 -7.46
N GLY A 58 -8.94 -8.14 -7.82
CA GLY A 58 -9.14 -9.31 -6.98
C GLY A 58 -7.83 -10.03 -6.64
N ILE A 59 -6.94 -10.21 -7.63
CA ILE A 59 -5.62 -10.81 -7.44
C ILE A 59 -4.75 -9.93 -6.54
N THR A 60 -4.81 -8.61 -6.71
CA THR A 60 -4.06 -7.66 -5.86
C THR A 60 -4.50 -7.78 -4.40
N ILE A 61 -5.81 -7.81 -4.13
CA ILE A 61 -6.33 -7.99 -2.76
C ILE A 61 -5.92 -9.35 -2.18
N ALA A 62 -5.97 -10.41 -2.96
CA ALA A 62 -5.56 -11.74 -2.50
C ALA A 62 -4.06 -11.79 -2.17
N ALA A 63 -3.20 -11.25 -3.04
CA ALA A 63 -1.76 -11.15 -2.82
C ALA A 63 -1.44 -10.27 -1.59
N PHE A 64 -2.12 -9.14 -1.44
CA PHE A 64 -2.05 -8.28 -0.26
C PHE A 64 -2.40 -9.03 1.03
N ALA A 65 -3.55 -9.69 1.08
CA ALA A 65 -4.02 -10.39 2.27
C ALA A 65 -3.08 -11.54 2.68
N LEU A 66 -2.59 -12.31 1.72
CA LEU A 66 -1.63 -13.39 1.99
C LEU A 66 -0.28 -12.85 2.47
N SER A 67 0.25 -11.84 1.81
CA SER A 67 1.56 -11.27 2.14
C SER A 67 1.59 -10.57 3.51
N MET A 68 0.48 -9.99 3.96
CA MET A 68 0.38 -9.41 5.32
C MET A 68 0.76 -10.40 6.43
N GLN A 69 0.38 -11.67 6.30
CA GLN A 69 0.67 -12.68 7.31
C GLN A 69 2.17 -12.97 7.40
N PHE A 70 2.84 -13.01 6.23
CA PHE A 70 4.29 -13.18 6.17
C PHE A 70 5.02 -11.93 6.68
N ALA A 71 4.58 -10.74 6.25
CA ALA A 71 5.13 -9.46 6.70
C ALA A 71 5.05 -9.31 8.23
N GLY A 72 3.92 -9.69 8.82
CA GLY A 72 3.74 -9.67 10.27
C GLY A 72 4.74 -10.53 11.03
N ARG A 73 4.99 -11.76 10.55
CA ARG A 73 5.97 -12.67 11.14
C ARG A 73 7.41 -12.18 10.94
N MET A 74 7.74 -11.75 9.73
CA MET A 74 9.08 -11.25 9.41
C MET A 74 9.42 -9.97 10.18
N GLN A 75 8.46 -9.09 10.36
CA GLN A 75 8.64 -7.86 11.14
C GLN A 75 9.04 -8.12 12.60
N VAL A 76 8.55 -9.19 13.22
CA VAL A 76 8.95 -9.55 14.59
C VAL A 76 10.42 -9.92 14.64
N ARG A 77 10.94 -10.56 13.58
CA ARG A 77 12.34 -11.03 13.50
C ARG A 77 13.30 -9.95 13.03
N PHE A 78 12.96 -9.22 12.00
CA PHE A 78 13.87 -8.28 11.31
C PHE A 78 13.58 -6.81 11.65
N GLY A 79 12.48 -6.53 12.32
CA GLY A 79 12.03 -5.18 12.65
C GLY A 79 11.18 -4.53 11.54
N PRO A 80 10.53 -3.39 11.85
CA PRO A 80 9.57 -2.77 10.93
C PRO A 80 10.22 -2.06 9.73
N ARG A 81 11.41 -1.49 9.88
CA ARG A 81 12.07 -0.68 8.85
C ARG A 81 12.41 -1.45 7.57
N PRO A 82 13.14 -2.60 7.63
CA PRO A 82 13.48 -3.34 6.42
C PRO A 82 12.23 -3.92 5.75
N ILE A 83 11.22 -4.33 6.51
CA ILE A 83 9.97 -4.86 5.96
C ILE A 83 9.19 -3.78 5.21
N ALA A 84 9.09 -2.57 5.75
CA ALA A 84 8.48 -1.44 5.07
C ALA A 84 9.24 -1.04 3.78
N LEU A 85 10.58 -1.08 3.81
CA LEU A 85 11.42 -0.81 2.64
C LEU A 85 11.19 -1.83 1.53
N ILE A 86 11.20 -3.11 1.85
CA ILE A 86 10.89 -4.20 0.90
C ILE A 86 9.48 -3.99 0.32
N GLY A 87 8.50 -3.64 1.16
CA GLY A 87 7.15 -3.34 0.72
C GLY A 87 7.10 -2.20 -0.29
N GLY A 88 7.77 -1.07 -0.01
CA GLY A 88 7.85 0.07 -0.92
C GLY A 88 8.55 -0.24 -2.24
N LEU A 89 9.66 -0.98 -2.20
CA LEU A 89 10.39 -1.40 -3.39
C LEU A 89 9.54 -2.33 -4.28
N LEU A 90 8.88 -3.34 -3.69
CA LEU A 90 8.00 -4.23 -4.43
C LEU A 90 6.80 -3.47 -5.01
N PHE A 91 6.20 -2.56 -4.24
CA PHE A 91 5.11 -1.73 -4.72
C PHE A 91 5.52 -0.91 -5.94
N GLY A 92 6.64 -0.17 -5.87
CA GLY A 92 7.15 0.63 -6.98
C GLY A 92 7.56 -0.19 -8.19
N THR A 93 8.27 -1.31 -8.00
CA THR A 93 8.68 -2.19 -9.10
C THR A 93 7.48 -2.80 -9.83
N GLY A 94 6.42 -3.15 -9.11
CA GLY A 94 5.20 -3.66 -9.73
C GLY A 94 4.54 -2.65 -10.67
N TYR A 95 4.46 -1.38 -10.28
CA TYR A 95 3.96 -0.30 -11.15
C TYR A 95 4.89 -0.03 -12.34
N ILE A 96 6.21 -0.09 -12.14
CA ILE A 96 7.17 0.04 -13.25
C ILE A 96 6.96 -1.08 -14.27
N ILE A 97 6.81 -2.34 -13.84
CA ILE A 97 6.54 -3.46 -14.75
C ILE A 97 5.22 -3.25 -15.50
N ALA A 98 4.19 -2.80 -14.80
CA ALA A 98 2.91 -2.52 -15.43
C ALA A 98 2.97 -1.39 -16.47
N SER A 99 3.80 -0.35 -16.27
CA SER A 99 3.97 0.74 -17.24
C SER A 99 4.59 0.27 -18.56
N TYR A 100 5.38 -0.79 -18.53
CA TYR A 100 5.96 -1.39 -19.76
C TYR A 100 5.06 -2.48 -20.37
N SER A 101 3.86 -2.70 -19.86
CA SER A 101 2.99 -3.81 -20.30
C SER A 101 2.42 -3.65 -21.71
N GLN A 102 2.35 -2.42 -22.24
CA GLN A 102 1.74 -2.10 -23.55
C GLN A 102 0.36 -2.77 -23.73
N GLY A 103 -0.43 -2.82 -22.67
CA GLY A 103 -1.75 -3.47 -22.69
C GLY A 103 -1.74 -5.00 -22.55
N SER A 104 -0.60 -5.62 -22.24
CA SER A 104 -0.56 -7.05 -21.95
C SER A 104 -1.19 -7.34 -20.58
N TRP A 105 -2.33 -8.03 -20.57
CA TRP A 105 -3.05 -8.42 -19.36
C TRP A 105 -2.15 -9.20 -18.37
N SER A 106 -1.35 -10.11 -18.89
CA SER A 106 -0.45 -10.95 -18.05
C SER A 106 0.60 -10.13 -17.32
N LEU A 107 1.18 -9.10 -17.98
CA LEU A 107 2.16 -8.22 -17.37
C LEU A 107 1.53 -7.29 -16.34
N ILE A 108 0.31 -6.81 -16.58
CA ILE A 108 -0.42 -6.00 -15.59
C ILE A 108 -0.80 -6.85 -14.37
N VAL A 109 -1.25 -8.08 -14.57
CA VAL A 109 -1.51 -9.03 -13.46
C VAL A 109 -0.24 -9.29 -12.66
N LEU A 110 0.88 -9.54 -13.32
CA LEU A 110 2.15 -9.78 -12.64
C LEU A 110 2.61 -8.54 -11.87
N GLY A 111 2.63 -7.37 -12.50
CA GLY A 111 3.10 -6.12 -11.91
C GLY A 111 2.17 -5.61 -10.81
N ILE A 112 0.95 -5.29 -11.14
CA ILE A 112 -0.01 -4.71 -10.19
C ILE A 112 -0.63 -5.80 -9.32
N GLY A 113 -1.11 -6.89 -9.93
CA GLY A 113 -1.81 -7.94 -9.20
C GLY A 113 -0.93 -8.62 -8.16
N ILE A 114 0.22 -9.11 -8.56
CA ILE A 114 1.06 -9.94 -7.69
C ILE A 114 2.13 -9.12 -6.99
N ILE A 115 3.02 -8.47 -7.73
CA ILE A 115 4.20 -7.81 -7.14
C ILE A 115 3.79 -6.62 -6.28
N SER A 116 2.96 -5.71 -6.80
CA SER A 116 2.46 -4.58 -6.00
C SER A 116 1.56 -5.05 -4.87
N GLY A 117 0.71 -6.06 -5.07
CA GLY A 117 -0.12 -6.64 -4.02
C GLY A 117 0.70 -7.16 -2.84
N ILE A 118 1.79 -7.90 -3.10
CA ILE A 118 2.76 -8.32 -2.08
C ILE A 118 3.40 -7.09 -1.42
N GLY A 119 3.82 -6.11 -2.22
CA GLY A 119 4.41 -4.86 -1.75
C GLY A 119 3.52 -4.12 -0.77
N ILE A 120 2.22 -4.02 -1.07
CA ILE A 120 1.22 -3.40 -0.18
C ILE A 120 1.17 -4.15 1.15
N GLY A 121 1.14 -5.48 1.16
CA GLY A 121 1.09 -6.26 2.40
C GLY A 121 2.32 -6.07 3.28
N PHE A 122 3.50 -6.03 2.68
CA PHE A 122 4.75 -5.76 3.39
C PHE A 122 4.84 -4.30 3.87
N GLY A 123 4.28 -3.35 3.13
CA GLY A 123 4.28 -1.93 3.49
C GLY A 123 3.20 -1.56 4.51
N TYR A 124 2.07 -2.27 4.54
CA TYR A 124 0.91 -1.96 5.38
C TYR A 124 1.13 -2.27 6.87
N VAL A 125 1.72 -3.43 7.16
CA VAL A 125 1.84 -3.95 8.54
C VAL A 125 2.80 -3.13 9.41
N PRO A 126 4.01 -2.72 8.95
CA PRO A 126 4.98 -2.03 9.77
C PRO A 126 4.51 -0.68 10.33
N PRO A 127 3.90 0.22 9.55
CA PRO A 127 3.38 1.48 10.08
C PRO A 127 2.35 1.27 11.19
N LEU A 128 1.40 0.37 10.95
CA LEU A 128 0.32 0.06 11.91
C LEU A 128 0.89 -0.48 13.23
N ALA A 129 1.73 -1.50 13.15
CA ALA A 129 2.32 -2.12 14.35
C ALA A 129 3.25 -1.15 15.10
N THR A 130 3.96 -0.27 14.39
CA THR A 130 4.82 0.74 15.00
C THR A 130 3.98 1.78 15.74
N CYS A 131 2.94 2.31 15.11
CA CYS A 131 2.03 3.28 15.72
C CYS A 131 1.41 2.75 17.02
N VAL A 132 0.92 1.52 17.02
CA VAL A 132 0.34 0.88 18.21
C VAL A 132 1.36 0.77 19.35
N LYS A 133 2.63 0.50 19.06
CA LYS A 133 3.70 0.46 20.06
C LYS A 133 4.02 1.83 20.67
N TRP A 134 3.99 2.89 19.85
CA TRP A 134 4.28 4.25 20.30
C TRP A 134 3.13 4.92 21.06
N PHE A 135 1.89 4.40 20.92
CA PHE A 135 0.68 4.96 21.52
C PHE A 135 -0.09 3.93 22.36
N PRO A 136 0.50 3.36 23.43
CA PRO A 136 -0.09 2.26 24.16
C PRO A 136 -1.42 2.60 24.85
N LYS A 137 -1.63 3.90 25.21
CA LYS A 137 -2.85 4.36 25.88
C LYS A 137 -4.02 4.62 24.92
N THR A 138 -3.76 4.84 23.63
CA THR A 138 -4.74 5.23 22.62
C THR A 138 -4.67 4.33 21.37
N LYS A 139 -4.40 3.03 21.57
CA LYS A 139 -4.19 2.06 20.48
C LYS A 139 -5.31 2.07 19.44
N GLY A 140 -6.57 2.02 19.88
CA GLY A 140 -7.72 1.99 18.97
C GLY A 140 -7.84 3.24 18.11
N LEU A 141 -7.69 4.44 18.71
CA LEU A 141 -7.74 5.71 17.98
C LEU A 141 -6.62 5.80 16.93
N ILE A 142 -5.39 5.46 17.32
CA ILE A 142 -4.23 5.53 16.43
C ILE A 142 -4.33 4.50 15.30
N THR A 143 -4.81 3.29 15.60
CA THR A 143 -5.11 2.29 14.57
C THR A 143 -6.15 2.83 13.59
N GLY A 144 -7.24 3.41 14.09
CA GLY A 144 -8.30 3.99 13.26
C GLY A 144 -7.77 5.09 12.34
N ILE A 145 -6.98 6.05 12.87
CA ILE A 145 -6.37 7.13 12.09
C ILE A 145 -5.43 6.57 11.00
N THR A 146 -4.60 5.58 11.35
CA THR A 146 -3.64 4.99 10.41
C THR A 146 -4.36 4.23 9.29
N VAL A 147 -5.41 3.48 9.61
CA VAL A 147 -6.23 2.76 8.63
C VAL A 147 -7.09 3.72 7.79
N ALA A 148 -7.59 4.80 8.39
CA ALA A 148 -8.28 5.86 7.65
C ALA A 148 -7.36 6.53 6.62
N GLY A 149 -6.07 6.68 6.94
CA GLY A 149 -5.05 7.13 5.98
C GLY A 149 -4.96 6.23 4.75
N PHE A 150 -5.02 4.91 4.94
CA PHE A 150 -5.04 3.95 3.83
C PHE A 150 -6.28 4.12 2.95
N GLY A 151 -7.47 4.28 3.54
CA GLY A 151 -8.69 4.59 2.78
C GLY A 151 -8.64 5.94 2.07
N ALA A 152 -8.06 6.98 2.71
CA ALA A 152 -7.90 8.30 2.11
C ALA A 152 -6.98 8.30 0.87
N GLY A 153 -6.08 7.35 0.76
CA GLY A 153 -5.21 7.17 -0.41
C GLY A 153 -5.98 7.02 -1.72
N ALA A 154 -7.15 6.39 -1.67
CA ALA A 154 -8.04 6.30 -2.83
C ALA A 154 -8.48 7.68 -3.34
N ILE A 155 -8.87 8.56 -2.41
CA ILE A 155 -9.34 9.91 -2.75
C ILE A 155 -8.18 10.73 -3.33
N VAL A 156 -7.01 10.69 -2.66
CA VAL A 156 -5.83 11.46 -3.11
C VAL A 156 -5.39 11.01 -4.49
N LEU A 157 -5.28 9.70 -4.72
CA LEU A 157 -4.81 9.19 -6.01
C LEU A 157 -5.86 9.39 -7.11
N SER A 158 -7.15 9.17 -6.84
CA SER A 158 -8.19 9.38 -7.85
C SER A 158 -8.24 10.82 -8.32
N GLN A 159 -8.13 11.79 -7.42
CA GLN A 159 -8.06 13.21 -7.76
C GLN A 159 -6.81 13.54 -8.60
N ALA A 160 -5.65 13.00 -8.21
CA ALA A 160 -4.41 13.22 -8.95
C ALA A 160 -4.49 12.64 -10.37
N VAL A 161 -4.98 11.42 -10.51
CA VAL A 161 -5.12 10.76 -11.81
C VAL A 161 -6.15 11.48 -12.69
N THR A 162 -7.31 11.84 -12.15
CA THR A 162 -8.33 12.59 -12.90
C THR A 162 -7.81 13.94 -13.36
N ALA A 163 -7.01 14.63 -12.55
CA ALA A 163 -6.38 15.90 -12.93
C ALA A 163 -5.36 15.73 -14.07
N LEU A 164 -4.61 14.62 -14.08
CA LEU A 164 -3.64 14.28 -15.13
C LEU A 164 -4.35 13.93 -16.45
N PHE A 165 -5.37 13.08 -16.41
CA PHE A 165 -6.17 12.75 -17.59
C PHE A 165 -6.91 13.98 -18.15
N GLY A 166 -7.40 14.88 -17.27
CA GLY A 166 -8.06 16.12 -17.70
C GLY A 166 -7.13 17.11 -18.39
N GLN A 167 -5.80 16.94 -18.27
CA GLN A 167 -4.79 17.75 -18.97
C GLN A 167 -4.28 17.11 -20.27
N GLY A 168 -4.90 16.01 -20.73
CA GLY A 168 -4.54 15.36 -22.00
C GLY A 168 -3.20 14.63 -21.98
N MET A 169 -2.72 14.23 -20.81
CA MET A 169 -1.59 13.32 -20.71
C MET A 169 -2.10 11.88 -20.92
N ASP A 170 -1.74 11.29 -22.05
CA ASP A 170 -1.96 9.88 -22.32
C ASP A 170 -1.13 9.03 -21.34
N VAL A 171 -1.71 7.93 -20.89
CA VAL A 171 -1.09 7.00 -19.92
C VAL A 171 -0.37 5.87 -20.61
#